data_1001b22cd841b9c193372414592336ac
#
_entry.id   1001b22cd841b9c193372414592336ac
#
_cell.length_a   1.000
_cell.length_b   1.000
_cell.length_c   1.000
_cell.angle_alpha   90.00
_cell.angle_beta   90.00
_cell.angle_gamma   90.00
#
_symmetry.space_group_name_H-M   'P 1'
#
loop_
_entity.id
_entity.type
_entity.pdbx_description
1 polymer ?
#
loop_
_entity_poly.entity_id
_entity_poly.type
_entity_poly.pdbx_seq_one_letter_code
_entity_poly.pdbx_strand_id
1 'polypeptide(L)'
;MTKYTLDEVNDMYVDVLKEIGNVGSGNAATAIANMVGTRIDMKVPNVKLMDVGKLGSAIGPEEETVIGIFLEVSHDIDGSMMFLLDLESGHYLADKLLMKENVVHEQMEVFDEMELSALKEVGNIITASYLSALASMTNLTILPSVPYICVDMAAAILSVPACLLYTSD
;
A
#
# COMPACT_ATOMS: atom_id res chain seq x y z
N MET A 1 -25.75 -2.54 -10.36
CA MET A 1 -24.32 -2.84 -10.54
C MET A 1 -24.16 -4.32 -10.86
N THR A 2 -23.61 -4.65 -12.00
CA THR A 2 -23.36 -6.05 -12.36
C THR A 2 -22.18 -6.52 -11.51
N LYS A 3 -22.42 -7.41 -10.54
CA LYS A 3 -21.34 -8.05 -9.78
C LYS A 3 -20.70 -9.08 -10.70
N TYR A 4 -19.51 -8.82 -11.17
CA TYR A 4 -18.69 -9.84 -11.83
C TYR A 4 -18.17 -10.82 -10.78
N THR A 5 -18.17 -12.09 -11.10
CA THR A 5 -17.48 -13.10 -10.29
C THR A 5 -16.00 -13.10 -10.63
N LEU A 6 -15.14 -13.55 -9.72
CA LEU A 6 -13.70 -13.66 -9.98
C LEU A 6 -13.38 -14.53 -11.19
N ASP A 7 -14.24 -15.52 -11.49
CA ASP A 7 -14.10 -16.41 -12.63
C ASP A 7 -14.40 -15.73 -13.98
N GLU A 8 -15.07 -14.56 -13.97
CA GLU A 8 -15.33 -13.77 -15.18
C GLU A 8 -14.18 -12.80 -15.49
N VAL A 9 -13.22 -12.67 -14.59
CA VAL A 9 -12.03 -11.83 -14.79
C VAL A 9 -11.01 -12.66 -15.54
N ASN A 10 -10.79 -12.34 -16.79
CA ASN A 10 -9.87 -13.03 -17.67
C ASN A 10 -8.43 -12.46 -17.57
N ASP A 11 -7.47 -13.14 -18.20
CA ASP A 11 -6.05 -12.77 -18.22
C ASP A 11 -5.82 -11.32 -18.68
N MET A 12 -6.67 -10.78 -19.56
CA MET A 12 -6.57 -9.41 -20.05
C MET A 12 -6.74 -8.38 -18.93
N TYR A 13 -7.67 -8.61 -17.98
CA TYR A 13 -7.85 -7.70 -16.84
C TYR A 13 -6.64 -7.76 -15.89
N VAL A 14 -6.09 -8.94 -15.69
CA VAL A 14 -4.87 -9.11 -14.88
C VAL A 14 -3.70 -8.37 -15.52
N ASP A 15 -3.55 -8.42 -16.84
CA ASP A 15 -2.49 -7.69 -17.54
C ASP A 15 -2.66 -6.17 -17.46
N VAL A 16 -3.89 -5.66 -17.54
CA VAL A 16 -4.18 -4.24 -17.30
C VAL A 16 -3.81 -3.83 -15.88
N LEU A 17 -4.17 -4.63 -14.88
CA LEU A 17 -3.80 -4.35 -13.48
C LEU A 17 -2.28 -4.40 -13.25
N LYS A 18 -1.56 -5.30 -13.93
CA LYS A 18 -0.09 -5.30 -13.90
C LYS A 18 0.50 -4.03 -14.49
N GLU A 19 -0.05 -3.56 -15.61
CA GLU A 19 0.42 -2.33 -16.25
C GLU A 19 0.18 -1.11 -15.35
N ILE A 20 -1.01 -1.00 -14.75
CA ILE A 20 -1.32 0.04 -13.74
C ILE A 20 -0.32 -0.04 -12.59
N GLY A 21 -0.07 -1.24 -12.08
CA GLY A 21 0.90 -1.47 -11.01
C GLY A 21 2.32 -1.06 -11.40
N ASN A 22 2.76 -1.36 -12.61
CA ASN A 22 4.08 -0.99 -13.11
C ASN A 22 4.23 0.53 -13.26
N VAL A 23 3.25 1.20 -13.85
CA VAL A 23 3.26 2.66 -14.01
C VAL A 23 3.22 3.34 -12.63
N GLY A 24 2.30 2.90 -11.75
CA GLY A 24 2.16 3.44 -10.40
C GLY A 24 3.42 3.26 -9.57
N SER A 25 4.01 2.05 -9.55
CA SER A 25 5.24 1.77 -8.80
C SER A 25 6.44 2.55 -9.34
N GLY A 26 6.57 2.69 -10.66
CA GLY A 26 7.63 3.49 -11.27
C GLY A 26 7.55 4.97 -10.89
N ASN A 27 6.35 5.54 -10.90
CA ASN A 27 6.11 6.92 -10.46
C ASN A 27 6.40 7.09 -8.97
N ALA A 28 5.91 6.17 -8.13
CA ALA A 28 6.14 6.18 -6.68
C ALA A 28 7.63 6.06 -6.36
N ALA A 29 8.34 5.11 -6.97
CA ALA A 29 9.78 4.94 -6.79
C ALA A 29 10.56 6.20 -7.11
N THR A 30 10.19 6.88 -8.22
CA THR A 30 10.83 8.14 -8.61
C THR A 30 10.57 9.25 -7.59
N ALA A 31 9.33 9.39 -7.12
CA ALA A 31 8.96 10.40 -6.14
C ALA A 31 9.67 10.18 -4.79
N ILE A 32 9.67 8.94 -4.28
CA ILE A 32 10.36 8.59 -3.02
C ILE A 32 11.87 8.76 -3.17
N ALA A 33 12.47 8.31 -4.28
CA ALA A 33 13.90 8.47 -4.55
C ALA A 33 14.35 9.95 -4.51
N ASN A 34 13.51 10.84 -5.05
CA ASN A 34 13.77 12.28 -5.00
C ASN A 34 13.72 12.84 -3.57
N MET A 35 12.86 12.30 -2.70
CA MET A 35 12.75 12.73 -1.31
C MET A 35 13.91 12.23 -0.46
N VAL A 36 14.28 10.97 -0.61
CA VAL A 36 15.34 10.35 0.21
C VAL A 36 16.74 10.54 -0.35
N GLY A 37 16.87 11.12 -1.54
CA GLY A 37 18.16 11.33 -2.21
C GLY A 37 18.90 10.04 -2.61
N THR A 38 18.18 8.93 -2.68
CA THR A 38 18.74 7.60 -2.98
C THR A 38 17.82 6.88 -3.98
N ARG A 39 18.41 6.12 -4.91
CA ARG A 39 17.65 5.33 -5.86
C ARG A 39 16.77 4.30 -5.12
N ILE A 40 15.49 4.29 -5.47
CA ILE A 40 14.51 3.32 -4.99
C ILE A 40 14.03 2.51 -6.20
N ASP A 41 14.10 1.21 -6.11
CA ASP A 41 13.54 0.30 -7.12
C ASP A 41 12.28 -0.37 -6.53
N MET A 42 11.12 -0.06 -7.11
CA MET A 42 9.86 -0.74 -6.80
C MET A 42 9.49 -1.63 -7.98
N LYS A 43 9.17 -2.88 -7.70
CA LYS A 43 8.74 -3.85 -8.71
C LYS A 43 7.36 -4.38 -8.34
N VAL A 44 6.52 -4.61 -9.35
CA VAL A 44 5.28 -5.36 -9.21
C VAL A 44 5.52 -6.78 -9.76
N PRO A 45 6.04 -7.71 -8.93
CA PRO A 45 6.42 -9.02 -9.41
C PRO A 45 5.21 -9.89 -9.73
N ASN A 46 4.09 -9.66 -9.05
CA ASN A 46 2.90 -10.49 -9.16
C ASN A 46 1.62 -9.71 -8.87
N VAL A 47 0.57 -9.95 -9.66
CA VAL A 47 -0.78 -9.45 -9.40
C VAL A 47 -1.71 -10.63 -9.25
N LYS A 48 -2.47 -10.67 -8.16
CA LYS A 48 -3.46 -11.72 -7.88
C LYS A 48 -4.79 -11.05 -7.55
N LEU A 49 -5.87 -11.62 -8.09
CA LEU A 49 -7.23 -11.31 -7.71
C LEU A 49 -7.71 -12.42 -6.77
N MET A 50 -8.25 -12.04 -5.62
CA MET A 50 -8.72 -13.01 -4.64
C MET A 50 -9.83 -12.42 -3.78
N ASP A 51 -10.61 -13.31 -3.15
CA ASP A 51 -11.58 -12.91 -2.14
C ASP A 51 -10.88 -12.28 -0.94
N VAL A 52 -11.47 -11.23 -0.37
CA VAL A 52 -10.95 -10.53 0.81
C VAL A 52 -10.72 -11.47 1.98
N GLY A 53 -11.59 -12.45 2.17
CA GLY A 53 -11.43 -13.47 3.23
C GLY A 53 -10.21 -14.38 3.09
N LYS A 54 -9.50 -14.33 1.94
CA LYS A 54 -8.28 -15.11 1.67
C LYS A 54 -7.01 -14.27 1.77
N LEU A 55 -7.11 -12.97 2.04
CA LEU A 55 -5.95 -12.07 2.09
C LEU A 55 -4.89 -12.51 3.12
N GLY A 56 -5.29 -12.97 4.30
CA GLY A 56 -4.37 -13.43 5.35
C GLY A 56 -3.41 -14.52 4.87
N SER A 57 -3.90 -15.45 4.04
CA SER A 57 -3.07 -16.55 3.52
C SER A 57 -2.15 -16.17 2.36
N ALA A 58 -2.27 -14.95 1.83
CA ALA A 58 -1.55 -14.51 0.62
C ALA A 58 -0.26 -13.74 0.90
N ILE A 59 -0.06 -13.25 2.13
CA ILE A 59 0.97 -12.26 2.48
C ILE A 59 1.89 -12.79 3.60
N GLY A 60 2.61 -13.86 3.34
CA GLY A 60 3.65 -14.34 4.27
C GLY A 60 3.14 -14.86 5.63
N PRO A 61 4.01 -14.96 6.63
CA PRO A 61 3.63 -15.46 7.97
C PRO A 61 2.65 -14.50 8.65
N GLU A 62 1.49 -15.02 9.05
CA GLU A 62 0.42 -14.25 9.69
C GLU A 62 0.84 -13.58 11.01
N GLU A 63 1.85 -14.13 11.67
CA GLU A 63 2.38 -13.67 12.97
C GLU A 63 3.50 -12.63 12.84
N GLU A 64 3.93 -12.31 11.63
CA GLU A 64 4.99 -11.32 11.41
C GLU A 64 4.47 -9.91 11.69
N THR A 65 5.21 -9.14 12.52
CA THR A 65 4.90 -7.72 12.76
C THR A 65 5.32 -6.90 11.55
N VAL A 66 4.41 -6.13 11.03
CA VAL A 66 4.61 -5.28 9.85
C VAL A 66 4.02 -3.88 10.07
N ILE A 67 4.38 -2.97 9.21
CA ILE A 67 3.78 -1.64 9.15
C ILE A 67 2.68 -1.68 8.10
N GLY A 68 1.46 -1.37 8.50
CA GLY A 68 0.33 -1.18 7.60
C GLY A 68 0.03 0.28 7.37
N ILE A 69 -0.05 0.70 6.12
CA ILE A 69 -0.54 2.03 5.72
C ILE A 69 -1.83 1.82 4.96
N PHE A 70 -2.93 2.23 5.55
CA PHE A 70 -4.28 2.03 5.05
C PHE A 70 -4.92 3.37 4.68
N LEU A 71 -5.68 3.39 3.61
CA LEU A 71 -6.50 4.52 3.19
C LEU A 71 -7.75 4.04 2.43
N GLU A 72 -8.77 4.85 2.46
CA GLU A 72 -9.98 4.68 1.68
C GLU A 72 -9.89 5.44 0.36
N VAL A 73 -10.54 4.93 -0.65
CA VAL A 73 -10.74 5.61 -1.93
C VAL A 73 -12.23 5.73 -2.23
N SER A 74 -12.61 6.86 -2.82
CA SER A 74 -14.00 7.20 -3.09
C SER A 74 -14.15 7.96 -4.41
N HIS A 75 -15.35 8.27 -4.79
CA HIS A 75 -15.83 8.98 -5.97
C HIS A 75 -16.34 8.01 -7.05
N ASP A 76 -15.63 7.83 -8.19
CA ASP A 76 -16.06 6.89 -9.24
C ASP A 76 -15.79 5.43 -8.88
N ILE A 77 -14.92 5.20 -7.92
CA ILE A 77 -14.64 3.89 -7.31
C ILE A 77 -14.65 4.04 -5.80
N ASP A 78 -15.38 3.16 -5.11
CA ASP A 78 -15.33 3.00 -3.67
C ASP A 78 -14.50 1.77 -3.31
N GLY A 79 -13.57 1.93 -2.37
CA GLY A 79 -12.71 0.84 -1.93
C GLY A 79 -11.63 1.30 -0.94
N SER A 80 -10.62 0.49 -0.79
CA SER A 80 -9.48 0.80 0.06
C SER A 80 -8.17 0.33 -0.56
N MET A 81 -7.08 0.97 -0.14
CA MET A 81 -5.72 0.57 -0.46
C MET A 81 -4.96 0.33 0.84
N MET A 82 -4.11 -0.67 0.81
CA MET A 82 -3.23 -0.98 1.92
C MET A 82 -1.83 -1.27 1.39
N PHE A 83 -0.84 -0.69 2.05
CA PHE A 83 0.57 -0.98 1.83
C PHE A 83 1.13 -1.64 3.06
N LEU A 84 1.90 -2.70 2.86
CA LEU A 84 2.60 -3.40 3.93
C LEU A 84 4.09 -3.23 3.72
N LEU A 85 4.79 -2.90 4.81
CA LEU A 85 6.24 -2.76 4.86
C LEU A 85 6.76 -3.62 6.02
N ASP A 86 7.89 -4.30 5.81
CA ASP A 86 8.63 -4.87 6.93
C ASP A 86 9.23 -3.75 7.81
N LEU A 87 9.54 -4.07 9.06
CA LEU A 87 10.01 -3.10 10.03
C LEU A 87 11.35 -2.47 9.64
N GLU A 88 12.25 -3.26 9.05
CA GLU A 88 13.57 -2.79 8.62
C GLU A 88 13.45 -1.75 7.49
N SER A 89 12.63 -2.04 6.49
CA SER A 89 12.32 -1.10 5.40
C SER A 89 11.64 0.17 5.92
N GLY A 90 10.75 0.03 6.90
CA GLY A 90 10.09 1.18 7.54
C GLY A 90 11.06 2.10 8.23
N HIS A 91 11.92 1.58 9.09
CA HIS A 91 12.97 2.38 9.76
C HIS A 91 13.93 3.00 8.76
N TYR A 92 14.38 2.23 7.76
CA TYR A 92 15.25 2.76 6.72
C TYR A 92 14.64 3.97 6.01
N LEU A 93 13.38 3.88 5.61
CA LEU A 93 12.69 4.99 4.93
C LEU A 93 12.50 6.19 5.88
N ALA A 94 12.07 5.95 7.11
CA ALA A 94 11.88 7.00 8.10
C ALA A 94 13.20 7.73 8.40
N ASP A 95 14.27 6.99 8.64
CA ASP A 95 15.59 7.57 8.91
C ASP A 95 16.09 8.41 7.74
N LYS A 96 15.94 7.92 6.50
CA LYS A 96 16.34 8.67 5.31
C LYS A 96 15.55 9.98 5.18
N LEU A 97 14.23 9.93 5.38
CA LEU A 97 13.37 11.11 5.30
C LEU A 97 13.65 12.13 6.40
N LEU A 98 13.97 11.65 7.60
CA LEU A 98 14.30 12.48 8.76
C LEU A 98 15.78 12.89 8.82
N MET A 99 16.57 12.51 7.79
CA MET A 99 18.03 12.77 7.73
C MET A 99 18.78 12.23 8.95
N LYS A 100 18.31 11.14 9.54
CA LYS A 100 18.98 10.43 10.62
C LYS A 100 20.11 9.58 10.03
N GLU A 101 21.31 9.65 10.60
CA GLU A 101 22.45 8.85 10.16
C GLU A 101 22.90 7.90 11.27
N ASN A 102 23.23 6.66 10.90
CA ASN A 102 23.78 5.64 11.79
C ASN A 102 22.92 5.36 13.03
N VAL A 103 21.60 5.37 12.88
CA VAL A 103 20.66 5.01 13.94
C VAL A 103 20.65 3.50 14.13
N VAL A 104 20.69 3.07 15.39
CA VAL A 104 20.48 1.66 15.77
C VAL A 104 19.13 1.57 16.48
N HIS A 105 18.21 0.83 15.88
CA HIS A 105 16.89 0.60 16.44
C HIS A 105 16.95 -0.66 17.32
N GLU A 106 16.99 -0.48 18.65
CA GLU A 106 17.04 -1.60 19.62
C GLU A 106 15.69 -2.35 19.68
N GLN A 107 14.61 -1.64 19.41
CA GLN A 107 13.24 -2.18 19.40
C GLN A 107 12.61 -1.90 18.05
N MET A 108 12.69 -2.86 17.15
CA MET A 108 12.21 -2.71 15.77
C MET A 108 10.72 -2.43 15.64
N GLU A 109 9.93 -2.79 16.63
CA GLU A 109 8.46 -2.58 16.64
C GLU A 109 8.07 -1.18 17.11
N VAL A 110 9.02 -0.37 17.59
CA VAL A 110 8.75 0.97 18.16
C VAL A 110 9.14 2.04 17.17
N PHE A 111 8.15 2.84 16.76
CA PHE A 111 8.32 4.03 15.93
C PHE A 111 7.87 5.26 16.70
N ASP A 112 8.67 6.32 16.64
CA ASP A 112 8.27 7.62 17.20
C ASP A 112 7.25 8.34 16.29
N GLU A 113 6.65 9.42 16.82
CA GLU A 113 5.63 10.20 16.07
C GLU A 113 6.18 10.79 14.76
N MET A 114 7.45 11.17 14.73
CA MET A 114 8.08 11.73 13.53
C MET A 114 8.31 10.65 12.47
N GLU A 115 8.74 9.47 12.89
CA GLU A 115 8.90 8.31 12.01
C GLU A 115 7.57 7.87 11.41
N LEU A 116 6.52 7.76 12.23
CA LEU A 116 5.18 7.45 11.75
C LEU A 116 4.64 8.53 10.79
N SER A 117 4.91 9.79 11.07
CA SER A 117 4.54 10.89 10.19
C SER A 117 5.27 10.84 8.84
N ALA A 118 6.56 10.53 8.85
CA ALA A 118 7.35 10.34 7.63
C ALA A 118 6.82 9.18 6.79
N LEU A 119 6.48 8.05 7.43
CA LEU A 119 5.91 6.89 6.75
C LEU A 119 4.51 7.16 6.19
N LYS A 120 3.69 7.98 6.85
CA LYS A 120 2.41 8.45 6.29
C LYS A 120 2.62 9.23 5.00
N GLU A 121 3.64 10.07 4.94
CA GLU A 121 3.96 10.83 3.72
C GLU A 121 4.41 9.89 2.59
N VAL A 122 5.19 8.85 2.88
CA VAL A 122 5.49 7.78 1.92
C VAL A 122 4.20 7.14 1.39
N GLY A 123 3.27 6.82 2.28
CA GLY A 123 1.95 6.28 1.91
C GLY A 123 1.17 7.21 0.99
N ASN A 124 1.13 8.51 1.28
CA ASN A 124 0.51 9.52 0.41
C ASN A 124 1.10 9.52 -0.99
N ILE A 125 2.43 9.48 -1.11
CA ILE A 125 3.13 9.52 -2.39
C ILE A 125 2.85 8.26 -3.20
N ILE A 126 2.95 7.08 -2.59
CA ILE A 126 2.67 5.81 -3.26
C ILE A 126 1.23 5.81 -3.75
N THR A 127 0.29 6.17 -2.90
CA THR A 127 -1.14 6.24 -3.24
C THR A 127 -1.40 7.19 -4.41
N ALA A 128 -0.92 8.42 -4.31
CA ALA A 128 -1.10 9.41 -5.37
C ALA A 128 -0.54 8.92 -6.71
N SER A 129 0.59 8.20 -6.69
CA SER A 129 1.22 7.65 -7.87
C SER A 129 0.37 6.53 -8.50
N TYR A 130 -0.15 5.61 -7.71
CA TYR A 130 -1.03 4.54 -8.17
C TYR A 130 -2.37 5.07 -8.68
N LEU A 131 -3.02 5.96 -7.92
CA LEU A 131 -4.30 6.53 -8.32
C LEU A 131 -4.19 7.40 -9.57
N SER A 132 -3.07 8.13 -9.73
CA SER A 132 -2.79 8.89 -10.95
C SER A 132 -2.62 7.96 -12.16
N ALA A 133 -1.91 6.84 -12.00
CA ALA A 133 -1.79 5.84 -13.06
C ALA A 133 -3.16 5.24 -13.42
N LEU A 134 -3.93 4.84 -12.42
CA LEU A 134 -5.27 4.29 -12.61
C LEU A 134 -6.19 5.30 -13.31
N ALA A 135 -6.25 6.53 -12.83
CA ALA A 135 -7.07 7.60 -13.42
C ALA A 135 -6.68 7.88 -14.88
N SER A 136 -5.39 7.91 -15.19
CA SER A 136 -4.91 8.17 -16.56
C SER A 136 -5.28 7.06 -17.55
N MET A 137 -5.37 5.81 -17.09
CA MET A 137 -5.69 4.66 -17.93
C MET A 137 -7.19 4.39 -18.04
N THR A 138 -7.99 4.81 -17.05
CA THR A 138 -9.42 4.52 -16.97
C THR A 138 -10.32 5.74 -17.18
N ASN A 139 -9.76 6.94 -17.12
CA ASN A 139 -10.49 8.21 -17.12
C ASN A 139 -11.49 8.33 -15.94
N LEU A 140 -11.21 7.64 -14.83
CA LEU A 140 -11.98 7.72 -13.59
C LEU A 140 -11.41 8.80 -12.67
N THR A 141 -12.27 9.43 -11.89
CA THR A 141 -11.89 10.30 -10.79
C THR A 141 -11.87 9.49 -9.50
N ILE A 142 -10.75 9.48 -8.80
CA ILE A 142 -10.56 8.68 -7.59
C ILE A 142 -9.92 9.57 -6.52
N LEU A 143 -10.57 9.67 -5.36
CA LEU A 143 -10.14 10.53 -4.27
C LEU A 143 -9.68 9.68 -3.07
N PRO A 144 -8.41 9.77 -2.65
CA PRO A 144 -7.94 9.08 -1.45
C PRO A 144 -8.30 9.86 -0.17
N SER A 145 -8.51 9.11 0.91
CA SER A 145 -8.54 9.67 2.27
C SER A 145 -7.13 9.96 2.78
N VAL A 146 -7.05 10.55 3.98
CA VAL A 146 -5.78 10.64 4.72
C VAL A 146 -5.36 9.24 5.16
N PRO A 147 -4.09 8.84 4.99
CA PRO A 147 -3.62 7.51 5.40
C PRO A 147 -3.67 7.30 6.92
N TYR A 148 -4.09 6.10 7.30
CA TYR A 148 -3.86 5.55 8.63
C TYR A 148 -2.61 4.69 8.61
N ILE A 149 -1.83 4.72 9.69
CA ILE A 149 -0.67 3.88 9.87
C ILE A 149 -0.79 3.10 11.18
N CYS A 150 -0.42 1.84 11.15
CA CYS A 150 -0.33 0.97 12.32
C CYS A 150 0.86 0.02 12.20
N VAL A 151 1.36 -0.41 13.35
CA VAL A 151 2.39 -1.44 13.46
C VAL A 151 1.77 -2.58 14.25
N ASP A 152 1.56 -3.73 13.63
CA ASP A 152 0.92 -4.88 14.24
C ASP A 152 1.22 -6.15 13.44
N MET A 153 0.74 -7.29 13.91
CA MET A 153 0.80 -8.54 13.16
C MET A 153 0.07 -8.42 11.82
N ALA A 154 0.65 -9.00 10.78
CA ALA A 154 0.08 -8.96 9.43
C ALA A 154 -1.37 -9.45 9.39
N ALA A 155 -1.71 -10.52 10.13
CA ALA A 155 -3.07 -11.02 10.23
C ALA A 155 -4.05 -9.99 10.81
N ALA A 156 -3.64 -9.24 11.84
CA ALA A 156 -4.46 -8.22 12.47
C ALA A 156 -4.74 -7.07 11.49
N ILE A 157 -3.69 -6.58 10.82
CA ILE A 157 -3.79 -5.50 9.83
C ILE A 157 -4.69 -5.90 8.66
N LEU A 158 -4.53 -7.11 8.13
CA LEU A 158 -5.31 -7.61 6.98
C LEU A 158 -6.78 -7.88 7.31
N SER A 159 -7.14 -7.99 8.59
CA SER A 159 -8.54 -8.11 9.00
C SER A 159 -9.33 -6.80 8.85
N VAL A 160 -8.66 -5.65 8.85
CA VAL A 160 -9.30 -4.32 8.78
C VAL A 160 -10.12 -4.13 7.49
N PRO A 161 -9.60 -4.36 6.28
CA PRO A 161 -10.41 -4.25 5.06
C PRO A 161 -11.59 -5.22 5.03
N ALA A 162 -11.41 -6.43 5.56
CA ALA A 162 -12.49 -7.41 5.65
C ALA A 162 -13.63 -6.89 6.54
N CYS A 163 -13.33 -6.35 7.72
CA CYS A 163 -14.33 -5.79 8.63
C CYS A 163 -15.08 -4.62 7.98
N LEU A 164 -14.39 -3.70 7.31
CA LEU A 164 -15.01 -2.53 6.69
C LEU A 164 -15.97 -2.90 5.55
N LEU A 165 -15.63 -3.90 4.74
CA LEU A 165 -16.48 -4.36 3.65
C LEU A 165 -17.75 -5.07 4.13
N TYR A 166 -17.72 -5.71 5.30
CA TYR A 166 -18.88 -6.40 5.87
C TYR A 166 -19.79 -5.49 6.72
N THR A 167 -19.35 -4.30 7.08
CA THR A 167 -20.12 -3.33 7.89
C THR A 167 -20.76 -2.21 7.07
N SER A 168 -20.60 -2.21 5.75
CA SER A 168 -21.13 -1.19 4.82
C SER A 168 -22.49 -1.58 4.19
N ASP A 169 -23.33 -2.34 4.90
CA ASP A 169 -24.73 -2.61 4.52
C ASP A 169 -25.72 -1.70 5.26
#